data_e285f3eda37f8cabc813d7aa8de27178
#
_entry.id   e285f3eda37f8cabc813d7aa8de27178
#
_cell.length_a   1.000
_cell.length_b   1.000
_cell.length_c   1.000
_cell.angle_alpha   90.00
_cell.angle_beta   90.00
_cell.angle_gamma   90.00
#
_symmetry.space_group_name_H-M   'P 1'
#
loop_
_entity.id
_entity.type
_entity.pdbx_description
1 polymer ?
#
loop_
_entity_poly.entity_id
_entity_poly.type
_entity_poly.pdbx_seq_one_letter_code
_entity_poly.pdbx_strand_id
1 'polypeptide(L)'
;MLPINSAPRANLLGDAVEVEPAVNFEWRGVNAKVGDGPNKDLKPILINSSGDAKPGEILAVMGPSGAGKTSLLNILAARPALGKRGQWSGSITMNGRPLPKAWKRSCAYSMQADIFFSSLTVYDHLRCTALLRLPASWSITQKMNEMHRIVGLLRLDKKLHTVVGSPTERGLSGGELKRLNIATELLSRPKLFFLDEPFTGLDSSLAMTVLSALRAIAATDQTTIVVTVHQPSSPMWAALDKLLLIAPGGRTAYFGEARAAEAHFTTLNMPLPSGWSRPDHFIEIVTAESTRAAAVDAWAARSPFPPPPMGEVIRTRPQPAFCLALRALLPRSIKMVGHLVTKPLEWGLNLAIAGAIGLLWWGVGLRRDEIASQQDYISLIFFFVANFSWAPMFQVLGNFPDERDVLTRERASDSYSMLSWYCAKTIADLPFFWIIPFGFFCVICPMTRMSLECILPLFAVVLLTCQVASSAGALITSAVFDRARATTIAIVYMFFVMCSGGYFVNLHRMPAWVASFRFVSFWYYMLGLAVTVALPTEEDRKDYVSNATLSKYSFSEWSWHGYMEYDIAVMVGFAVVQRILTYFVLVNSSALKFS
;
A
#
# COMPACT_ATOMS: atom_id res chain seq x y z
N MET A 1 14.89 -30.05 24.46
CA MET A 1 15.61 -30.00 23.17
C MET A 1 15.15 -31.20 22.35
N LEU A 2 14.21 -31.01 21.41
CA LEU A 2 13.88 -32.04 20.41
C LEU A 2 14.77 -31.81 19.21
N PRO A 3 15.39 -32.82 18.61
CA PRO A 3 16.25 -32.65 17.46
C PRO A 3 15.43 -32.16 16.26
N ILE A 4 15.81 -31.03 15.71
CA ILE A 4 15.32 -30.54 14.42
C ILE A 4 15.82 -31.53 13.37
N ASN A 5 14.91 -32.34 12.84
CA ASN A 5 15.20 -33.32 11.82
C ASN A 5 15.72 -32.59 10.58
N SER A 6 17.04 -32.59 10.40
CA SER A 6 17.75 -32.04 9.25
C SER A 6 17.68 -33.00 8.06
N ALA A 7 16.46 -33.33 7.61
CA ALA A 7 16.33 -34.01 6.31
C ALA A 7 16.71 -33.01 5.21
N PRO A 8 17.62 -33.35 4.28
CA PRO A 8 18.02 -32.46 3.21
C PRO A 8 16.79 -32.17 2.33
N ARG A 9 16.62 -30.90 1.95
CA ARG A 9 15.51 -30.33 1.18
C ARG A 9 15.19 -31.06 -0.16
N ALA A 10 16.14 -31.79 -0.69
CA ALA A 10 16.01 -32.54 -1.95
C ALA A 10 14.82 -33.52 -1.97
N ASN A 11 14.38 -34.03 -0.83
CA ASN A 11 13.33 -35.06 -0.75
C ASN A 11 11.89 -34.51 -0.58
N LEU A 12 11.71 -33.20 -0.35
CA LEU A 12 10.38 -32.58 -0.18
C LEU A 12 9.90 -31.78 -1.39
N LEU A 13 10.81 -31.43 -2.29
CA LEU A 13 10.57 -30.67 -3.51
C LEU A 13 11.16 -31.49 -4.65
N GLY A 14 10.36 -32.19 -5.42
CA GLY A 14 10.82 -32.99 -6.57
C GLY A 14 11.85 -32.26 -7.47
N ASP A 15 12.62 -32.98 -8.21
CA ASP A 15 13.88 -32.74 -8.94
C ASP A 15 14.07 -31.44 -9.79
N ALA A 16 13.43 -30.34 -9.51
CA ALA A 16 13.54 -29.11 -10.32
C ALA A 16 13.59 -27.80 -9.49
N VAL A 17 14.28 -27.79 -8.36
CA VAL A 17 14.55 -26.50 -7.68
C VAL A 17 15.85 -25.93 -8.24
N GLU A 18 15.75 -24.97 -9.16
CA GLU A 18 16.90 -24.14 -9.55
C GLU A 18 17.47 -23.48 -8.29
N VAL A 19 18.64 -23.92 -7.83
CA VAL A 19 19.34 -23.32 -6.69
C VAL A 19 19.96 -22.03 -7.17
N GLU A 20 19.36 -20.89 -6.80
CA GLU A 20 19.96 -19.59 -7.06
C GLU A 20 21.32 -19.49 -6.34
N PRO A 21 22.35 -18.89 -6.96
CA PRO A 21 23.67 -18.78 -6.36
C PRO A 21 23.62 -17.99 -5.05
N ALA A 22 24.47 -18.37 -4.12
CA ALA A 22 24.67 -17.65 -2.88
C ALA A 22 25.22 -16.24 -3.12
N VAL A 23 24.87 -15.27 -2.27
CA VAL A 23 25.19 -13.85 -2.46
C VAL A 23 26.22 -13.38 -1.46
N ASN A 24 27.42 -13.05 -1.95
CA ASN A 24 28.37 -12.22 -1.22
C ASN A 24 28.03 -10.74 -1.48
N PHE A 25 27.65 -10.02 -0.43
CA PHE A 25 27.19 -8.64 -0.51
C PHE A 25 28.24 -7.69 0.06
N GLU A 26 28.58 -6.63 -0.68
CA GLU A 26 29.64 -5.73 -0.29
C GLU A 26 29.29 -4.27 -0.60
N TRP A 27 29.79 -3.37 0.24
CA TRP A 27 29.71 -1.92 0.01
C TRP A 27 31.02 -1.24 0.34
N ARG A 28 31.36 -0.19 -0.41
CA ARG A 28 32.62 0.55 -0.27
C ARG A 28 32.37 2.05 -0.33
N GLY A 29 32.97 2.76 0.64
CA GLY A 29 33.00 4.21 0.65
C GLY A 29 31.63 4.87 0.63
N VAL A 30 30.62 4.27 1.29
CA VAL A 30 29.27 4.82 1.30
C VAL A 30 29.23 6.08 2.15
N ASN A 31 28.91 7.19 1.48
CA ASN A 31 28.66 8.48 2.09
C ASN A 31 27.21 8.89 1.83
N ALA A 32 26.57 9.55 2.78
CA ALA A 32 25.21 10.05 2.61
C ALA A 32 25.02 11.39 3.33
N LYS A 33 24.24 12.26 2.67
CA LYS A 33 23.81 13.55 3.21
C LYS A 33 22.30 13.67 3.08
N VAL A 34 21.66 14.21 4.10
CA VAL A 34 20.22 14.44 4.15
C VAL A 34 19.93 15.92 4.08
N GLY A 35 18.86 16.31 3.38
CA GLY A 35 18.44 17.72 3.30
C GLY A 35 17.00 17.83 2.85
N ASP A 36 16.19 18.55 3.67
CA ASP A 36 14.80 18.88 3.38
C ASP A 36 14.63 20.40 3.28
N GLY A 37 14.13 20.86 2.12
CA GLY A 37 13.79 22.26 1.86
C GLY A 37 14.88 23.08 1.17
N PRO A 38 14.51 24.24 0.59
CA PRO A 38 15.38 25.01 -0.30
C PRO A 38 16.57 25.69 0.39
N ASN A 39 16.49 25.95 1.71
CA ASN A 39 17.47 26.73 2.47
C ASN A 39 18.18 25.97 3.59
N LYS A 40 18.10 24.64 3.66
CA LYS A 40 18.79 23.85 4.68
C LYS A 40 20.06 23.21 4.11
N ASP A 41 21.17 23.39 4.81
CA ASP A 41 22.45 22.75 4.50
C ASP A 41 22.32 21.22 4.55
N LEU A 42 23.01 20.54 3.63
CA LEU A 42 23.06 19.08 3.58
C LEU A 42 23.84 18.55 4.80
N LYS A 43 23.13 17.89 5.72
CA LYS A 43 23.72 17.30 6.91
C LYS A 43 24.29 15.91 6.57
N PRO A 44 25.59 15.65 6.81
CA PRO A 44 26.15 14.32 6.64
C PRO A 44 25.56 13.36 7.68
N ILE A 45 25.12 12.17 7.25
CA ILE A 45 24.57 11.11 8.10
C ILE A 45 25.37 9.82 8.01
N LEU A 46 26.17 9.62 6.95
CA LEU A 46 27.12 8.52 6.80
C LEU A 46 28.39 9.05 6.17
N ILE A 47 29.54 8.59 6.69
CA ILE A 47 30.87 8.99 6.24
C ILE A 47 31.72 7.74 6.05
N ASN A 48 32.08 7.45 4.78
CA ASN A 48 33.02 6.41 4.38
C ASN A 48 32.72 5.01 4.98
N SER A 49 31.42 4.62 5.00
CA SER A 49 31.07 3.28 5.49
C SER A 49 31.42 2.21 4.46
N SER A 50 32.11 1.17 4.89
CA SER A 50 32.51 0.03 4.07
C SER A 50 32.34 -1.27 4.85
N GLY A 51 32.00 -2.37 4.16
CA GLY A 51 31.84 -3.68 4.78
C GLY A 51 31.42 -4.76 3.77
N ASP A 52 31.26 -5.97 4.28
CA ASP A 52 30.79 -7.15 3.55
C ASP A 52 29.93 -8.05 4.42
N ALA A 53 29.04 -8.81 3.80
CA ALA A 53 28.27 -9.88 4.42
C ALA A 53 28.25 -11.10 3.49
N LYS A 54 28.58 -12.27 4.03
CA LYS A 54 28.72 -13.51 3.27
C LYS A 54 27.46 -14.38 3.34
N PRO A 55 27.29 -15.32 2.42
CA PRO A 55 26.20 -16.29 2.46
C PRO A 55 26.16 -17.05 3.79
N GLY A 56 24.96 -17.15 4.38
CA GLY A 56 24.75 -17.84 5.65
C GLY A 56 25.15 -17.05 6.89
N GLU A 57 25.73 -15.82 6.75
CA GLU A 57 26.09 -14.94 7.86
C GLU A 57 24.96 -13.99 8.25
N ILE A 58 24.91 -13.66 9.55
CA ILE A 58 24.09 -12.59 10.11
C ILE A 58 25.02 -11.44 10.53
N LEU A 59 24.94 -10.34 9.77
CA LEU A 59 25.63 -9.09 10.08
C LEU A 59 24.72 -8.19 10.91
N ALA A 60 25.13 -7.84 12.12
CA ALA A 60 24.45 -6.85 12.93
C ALA A 60 25.02 -5.44 12.70
N VAL A 61 24.14 -4.48 12.47
CA VAL A 61 24.45 -3.05 12.42
C VAL A 61 24.01 -2.41 13.73
N MET A 62 24.96 -1.98 14.56
CA MET A 62 24.73 -1.38 15.87
C MET A 62 25.21 0.06 15.93
N GLY A 63 24.70 0.81 16.89
CA GLY A 63 25.06 2.18 17.17
C GLY A 63 23.92 2.92 17.89
N PRO A 64 24.17 4.08 18.48
CA PRO A 64 23.15 4.85 19.17
C PRO A 64 22.05 5.33 18.24
N SER A 65 20.95 5.83 18.82
CA SER A 65 19.85 6.42 18.03
C SER A 65 20.38 7.60 17.20
N GLY A 66 19.96 7.68 15.94
CA GLY A 66 20.42 8.74 15.03
C GLY A 66 21.83 8.56 14.45
N ALA A 67 22.54 7.45 14.72
CA ALA A 67 23.86 7.17 14.15
C ALA A 67 23.86 6.86 12.63
N GLY A 68 22.69 6.72 12.00
CA GLY A 68 22.56 6.45 10.55
C GLY A 68 22.34 4.98 10.19
N LYS A 69 22.01 4.09 11.15
CA LYS A 69 21.77 2.64 10.90
C LYS A 69 20.69 2.38 9.84
N THR A 70 19.48 2.90 10.04
CA THR A 70 18.38 2.79 9.09
C THR A 70 18.72 3.44 7.74
N SER A 71 19.43 4.58 7.74
CA SER A 71 19.86 5.24 6.51
C SER A 71 20.84 4.39 5.71
N LEU A 72 21.80 3.76 6.39
CA LEU A 72 22.71 2.81 5.75
C LEU A 72 21.93 1.63 5.18
N LEU A 73 21.07 1.00 5.98
CA LEU A 73 20.27 -0.16 5.55
C LEU A 73 19.41 0.18 4.32
N ASN A 74 18.79 1.36 4.32
CA ASN A 74 17.99 1.85 3.18
C ASN A 74 18.83 2.05 1.92
N ILE A 75 20.03 2.63 2.04
CA ILE A 75 20.97 2.80 0.90
C ILE A 75 21.39 1.44 0.37
N LEU A 76 21.79 0.54 1.26
CA LEU A 76 22.21 -0.82 0.90
C LEU A 76 21.07 -1.61 0.25
N ALA A 77 19.82 -1.35 0.62
CA ALA A 77 18.62 -1.93 0.01
C ALA A 77 18.16 -1.19 -1.27
N ALA A 78 18.91 -0.20 -1.79
CA ALA A 78 18.56 0.72 -2.88
C ALA A 78 17.17 1.35 -2.70
N ARG A 79 16.88 1.76 -1.48
CA ARG A 79 15.67 2.49 -1.06
C ARG A 79 16.06 3.78 -0.30
N PRO A 80 16.97 4.62 -0.82
CA PRO A 80 17.46 5.78 -0.08
C PRO A 80 16.32 6.74 0.24
N ALA A 81 16.05 6.95 1.53
CA ALA A 81 15.10 7.92 2.04
C ALA A 81 15.88 9.13 2.61
N LEU A 82 16.46 9.93 1.73
CA LEU A 82 17.36 11.02 2.08
C LEU A 82 16.73 12.42 1.96
N GLY A 83 15.42 12.48 1.70
CA GLY A 83 14.72 13.72 1.41
C GLY A 83 14.96 14.21 -0.03
N LYS A 84 14.27 15.31 -0.42
CA LYS A 84 14.25 15.80 -1.83
C LYS A 84 15.63 16.21 -2.37
N ARG A 85 16.57 16.61 -1.54
CA ARG A 85 17.92 17.07 -1.90
C ARG A 85 19.03 16.13 -1.42
N GLY A 86 18.65 15.07 -0.71
CA GLY A 86 19.63 14.14 -0.18
C GLY A 86 20.43 13.44 -1.28
N GLN A 87 21.67 13.14 -0.98
CA GLN A 87 22.62 12.54 -1.91
C GLN A 87 23.39 11.44 -1.20
N TRP A 88 23.76 10.42 -1.95
CA TRP A 88 24.69 9.41 -1.49
C TRP A 88 25.71 9.06 -2.59
N SER A 89 26.86 8.55 -2.17
CA SER A 89 27.94 8.10 -3.05
C SER A 89 28.57 6.83 -2.46
N GLY A 90 29.36 6.17 -3.26
CA GLY A 90 30.00 4.89 -2.91
C GLY A 90 29.62 3.81 -3.91
N SER A 91 30.04 2.58 -3.66
CA SER A 91 29.72 1.44 -4.51
C SER A 91 29.09 0.31 -3.70
N ILE A 92 28.12 -0.38 -4.30
CA ILE A 92 27.46 -1.56 -3.74
C ILE A 92 27.55 -2.67 -4.78
N THR A 93 28.03 -3.83 -4.38
CA THR A 93 28.23 -4.97 -5.27
C THR A 93 27.64 -6.26 -4.70
N MET A 94 27.22 -7.13 -5.60
CA MET A 94 26.81 -8.50 -5.29
C MET A 94 27.72 -9.46 -6.10
N ASN A 95 28.40 -10.35 -5.40
CA ASN A 95 29.39 -11.23 -6.01
C ASN A 95 30.43 -10.47 -6.87
N GLY A 96 30.92 -9.33 -6.38
CA GLY A 96 31.89 -8.49 -7.07
C GLY A 96 31.36 -7.70 -8.28
N ARG A 97 30.06 -7.76 -8.55
CA ARG A 97 29.42 -7.08 -9.69
C ARG A 97 28.46 -6.00 -9.23
N PRO A 98 28.26 -4.91 -10.00
CA PRO A 98 27.23 -3.92 -9.72
C PRO A 98 25.84 -4.55 -9.61
N LEU A 99 24.97 -3.97 -8.79
CA LEU A 99 23.60 -4.46 -8.59
C LEU A 99 22.83 -4.48 -9.92
N PRO A 100 22.24 -5.63 -10.33
CA PRO A 100 21.40 -5.69 -11.52
C PRO A 100 20.11 -4.89 -11.33
N LYS A 101 19.51 -4.33 -12.39
CA LYS A 101 18.30 -3.49 -12.30
C LYS A 101 17.14 -4.14 -11.53
N ALA A 102 16.98 -5.45 -11.64
CA ALA A 102 15.89 -6.21 -11.01
C ALA A 102 16.29 -6.93 -9.70
N TRP A 103 17.45 -6.60 -9.11
CA TRP A 103 17.96 -7.26 -7.91
C TRP A 103 17.02 -7.19 -6.70
N LYS A 104 16.15 -6.18 -6.65
CA LYS A 104 15.12 -6.01 -5.61
C LYS A 104 14.20 -7.24 -5.44
N ARG A 105 14.06 -8.07 -6.47
CA ARG A 105 13.26 -9.30 -6.41
C ARG A 105 13.98 -10.46 -5.72
N SER A 106 15.30 -10.44 -5.70
CA SER A 106 16.14 -11.41 -4.98
C SER A 106 16.50 -10.93 -3.57
N CYS A 107 16.04 -9.75 -3.19
CA CYS A 107 16.28 -9.09 -1.92
C CYS A 107 14.96 -8.88 -1.17
N ALA A 108 14.96 -9.11 0.13
CA ALA A 108 13.86 -8.76 1.01
C ALA A 108 14.26 -7.62 1.97
N TYR A 109 13.27 -6.84 2.36
CA TYR A 109 13.44 -5.75 3.31
C TYR A 109 12.27 -5.69 4.29
N SER A 110 12.51 -6.05 5.54
CA SER A 110 11.55 -5.89 6.63
C SER A 110 11.69 -4.49 7.22
N MET A 111 10.65 -3.66 7.03
CA MET A 111 10.60 -2.29 7.53
C MET A 111 10.36 -2.26 9.04
N GLN A 112 10.75 -1.15 9.68
CA GLN A 112 10.44 -0.91 11.09
C GLN A 112 8.93 -0.84 11.35
N ALA A 113 8.16 -0.22 10.45
CA ALA A 113 6.71 -0.13 10.53
C ALA A 113 6.03 -1.39 9.94
N ASP A 114 5.06 -1.94 10.67
CA ASP A 114 4.29 -3.10 10.26
C ASP A 114 3.01 -2.64 9.55
N ILE A 115 3.08 -2.50 8.22
CA ILE A 115 2.00 -1.98 7.36
C ILE A 115 1.28 -3.14 6.68
N PHE A 116 -0.01 -3.33 6.99
CA PHE A 116 -0.85 -4.41 6.45
C PHE A 116 -2.27 -3.94 6.18
N PHE A 117 -3.02 -4.71 5.40
CA PHE A 117 -4.47 -4.57 5.32
C PHE A 117 -5.10 -5.14 6.59
N SER A 118 -5.76 -4.30 7.38
CA SER A 118 -6.36 -4.67 8.67
C SER A 118 -7.47 -5.71 8.55
N SER A 119 -8.20 -5.71 7.44
CA SER A 119 -9.35 -6.59 7.19
C SER A 119 -9.01 -8.01 6.75
N LEU A 120 -7.76 -8.29 6.40
CA LEU A 120 -7.33 -9.61 5.95
C LEU A 120 -6.94 -10.49 7.15
N THR A 121 -7.12 -11.81 7.00
CA THR A 121 -6.51 -12.78 7.92
C THR A 121 -5.03 -12.97 7.58
N VAL A 122 -4.26 -13.48 8.54
CA VAL A 122 -2.86 -13.89 8.32
C VAL A 122 -2.76 -14.83 7.12
N TYR A 123 -3.67 -15.80 7.02
CA TYR A 123 -3.73 -16.76 5.93
C TYR A 123 -3.95 -16.07 4.57
N ASP A 124 -4.92 -15.16 4.46
CA ASP A 124 -5.20 -14.46 3.20
C ASP A 124 -4.01 -13.67 2.71
N HIS A 125 -3.37 -12.94 3.65
CA HIS A 125 -2.19 -12.13 3.34
C HIS A 125 -1.02 -13.00 2.87
N LEU A 126 -0.65 -14.04 3.64
CA LEU A 126 0.48 -14.92 3.31
C LEU A 126 0.21 -15.76 2.05
N ARG A 127 -1.04 -16.25 1.85
CA ARG A 127 -1.42 -16.97 0.64
C ARG A 127 -1.25 -16.10 -0.62
N CYS A 128 -1.75 -14.86 -0.59
CA CYS A 128 -1.59 -13.92 -1.70
C CYS A 128 -0.10 -13.66 -1.97
N THR A 129 0.69 -13.41 -0.94
CA THR A 129 2.14 -13.20 -1.03
C THR A 129 2.87 -14.42 -1.61
N ALA A 130 2.54 -15.63 -1.16
CA ALA A 130 3.12 -16.87 -1.66
C ALA A 130 2.83 -17.08 -3.15
N LEU A 131 1.59 -16.80 -3.58
CA LEU A 131 1.20 -16.92 -5.00
C LEU A 131 1.96 -15.94 -5.90
N LEU A 132 2.26 -14.72 -5.39
CA LEU A 132 2.92 -13.67 -6.15
C LEU A 132 4.44 -13.76 -6.15
N ARG A 133 5.05 -14.11 -5.00
CA ARG A 133 6.50 -14.02 -4.81
C ARG A 133 7.26 -15.34 -4.97
N LEU A 134 6.61 -16.51 -4.76
CA LEU A 134 7.23 -17.79 -4.98
C LEU A 134 7.33 -18.10 -6.49
N PRO A 135 8.31 -18.92 -6.94
CA PRO A 135 8.55 -19.20 -8.36
C PRO A 135 7.29 -19.59 -9.12
N ALA A 136 7.14 -19.08 -10.34
CA ALA A 136 5.98 -19.38 -11.19
C ALA A 136 5.90 -20.87 -11.59
N SER A 137 7.04 -21.55 -11.63
CA SER A 137 7.16 -22.99 -11.90
C SER A 137 6.59 -23.88 -10.80
N TRP A 138 6.42 -23.34 -9.58
CA TRP A 138 5.90 -24.11 -8.46
C TRP A 138 4.39 -24.28 -8.53
N SER A 139 3.92 -25.49 -8.24
CA SER A 139 2.50 -25.77 -8.05
C SER A 139 1.93 -25.00 -6.86
N ILE A 140 0.61 -24.80 -6.85
CA ILE A 140 -0.08 -24.16 -5.72
C ILE A 140 0.20 -24.92 -4.42
N THR A 141 0.22 -26.25 -4.45
CA THR A 141 0.50 -27.09 -3.28
C THR A 141 1.91 -26.83 -2.73
N GLN A 142 2.92 -26.78 -3.60
CA GLN A 142 4.30 -26.45 -3.20
C GLN A 142 4.39 -25.06 -2.56
N LYS A 143 3.70 -24.07 -3.13
CA LYS A 143 3.64 -22.70 -2.58
C LYS A 143 2.98 -22.68 -1.20
N MET A 144 1.89 -23.43 -1.01
CA MET A 144 1.22 -23.51 0.29
C MET A 144 2.06 -24.25 1.33
N ASN A 145 2.75 -25.33 0.94
CA ASN A 145 3.66 -26.04 1.84
C ASN A 145 4.79 -25.14 2.32
N GLU A 146 5.38 -24.32 1.45
CA GLU A 146 6.41 -23.35 1.84
C GLU A 146 5.85 -22.26 2.77
N MET A 147 4.65 -21.78 2.49
CA MET A 147 3.96 -20.84 3.39
C MET A 147 3.78 -21.43 4.79
N HIS A 148 3.28 -22.67 4.89
CA HIS A 148 3.10 -23.35 6.18
C HIS A 148 4.45 -23.62 6.89
N ARG A 149 5.52 -23.92 6.15
CA ARG A 149 6.87 -24.06 6.71
C ARG A 149 7.33 -22.76 7.40
N ILE A 150 7.16 -21.62 6.74
CA ILE A 150 7.54 -20.31 7.29
C ILE A 150 6.66 -19.94 8.49
N VAL A 151 5.35 -20.19 8.39
CA VAL A 151 4.40 -19.99 9.48
C VAL A 151 4.81 -20.77 10.73
N GLY A 152 5.18 -22.04 10.57
CA GLY A 152 5.66 -22.90 11.67
C GLY A 152 6.97 -22.39 12.28
N LEU A 153 7.95 -21.98 11.46
CA LEU A 153 9.22 -21.40 11.92
C LEU A 153 9.02 -20.16 12.81
N LEU A 154 8.02 -19.33 12.48
CA LEU A 154 7.71 -18.09 13.19
C LEU A 154 6.60 -18.25 14.24
N ARG A 155 6.12 -19.48 14.49
CA ARG A 155 5.06 -19.81 15.47
C ARG A 155 3.78 -18.97 15.26
N LEU A 156 3.35 -18.87 14.00
CA LEU A 156 2.10 -18.19 13.62
C LEU A 156 0.93 -19.15 13.34
N ASP A 157 1.12 -20.47 13.51
CA ASP A 157 0.14 -21.50 13.16
C ASP A 157 -1.23 -21.26 13.80
N LYS A 158 -1.25 -20.92 15.09
CA LYS A 158 -2.48 -20.66 15.85
C LYS A 158 -3.18 -19.36 15.45
N LYS A 159 -2.55 -18.53 14.61
CA LYS A 159 -3.04 -17.21 14.23
C LYS A 159 -3.43 -17.09 12.76
N LEU A 160 -3.32 -18.16 11.99
CA LEU A 160 -3.59 -18.16 10.54
C LEU A 160 -4.95 -17.55 10.18
N HIS A 161 -5.99 -17.86 10.95
CA HIS A 161 -7.35 -17.36 10.71
C HIS A 161 -7.70 -16.11 11.51
N THR A 162 -6.74 -15.55 12.27
CA THR A 162 -6.92 -14.28 12.97
C THR A 162 -6.80 -13.14 11.98
N VAL A 163 -7.69 -12.16 12.09
CA VAL A 163 -7.63 -10.91 11.32
C VAL A 163 -6.40 -10.11 11.77
N VAL A 164 -5.71 -9.48 10.84
CA VAL A 164 -4.53 -8.66 11.16
C VAL A 164 -4.90 -7.54 12.12
N GLY A 165 -6.01 -6.83 11.86
CA GLY A 165 -6.50 -5.76 12.71
C GLY A 165 -5.75 -4.44 12.55
N SER A 166 -6.18 -3.45 13.32
CA SER A 166 -5.59 -2.10 13.37
C SER A 166 -5.53 -1.63 14.83
N PRO A 167 -4.92 -0.48 15.13
CA PRO A 167 -4.94 0.07 16.49
C PRO A 167 -6.35 0.28 17.07
N THR A 168 -7.36 0.44 16.20
CA THR A 168 -8.77 0.61 16.56
C THR A 168 -9.61 -0.66 16.44
N GLU A 169 -9.12 -1.68 15.74
CA GLU A 169 -9.81 -2.95 15.51
C GLU A 169 -8.99 -4.10 16.09
N ARG A 170 -9.64 -4.98 16.86
CA ARG A 170 -8.99 -6.11 17.52
C ARG A 170 -8.36 -7.06 16.49
N GLY A 171 -7.09 -7.40 16.66
CA GLY A 171 -6.34 -8.26 15.75
C GLY A 171 -5.11 -8.89 16.39
N LEU A 172 -4.02 -8.94 15.64
CA LEU A 172 -2.74 -9.47 16.10
C LEU A 172 -2.09 -8.53 17.13
N SER A 173 -1.33 -9.11 18.06
CA SER A 173 -0.43 -8.34 18.93
C SER A 173 0.74 -7.76 18.14
N GLY A 174 1.43 -6.73 18.68
CA GLY A 174 2.60 -6.13 18.02
C GLY A 174 3.68 -7.15 17.68
N GLY A 175 3.95 -8.11 18.59
CA GLY A 175 4.91 -9.18 18.33
C GLY A 175 4.45 -10.18 17.25
N GLU A 176 3.15 -10.42 17.11
CA GLU A 176 2.59 -11.25 16.03
C GLU A 176 2.64 -10.51 14.69
N LEU A 177 2.37 -9.20 14.68
CA LEU A 177 2.52 -8.35 13.49
C LEU A 177 3.95 -8.33 12.98
N LYS A 178 4.93 -8.20 13.89
CA LYS A 178 6.36 -8.21 13.54
C LYS A 178 6.76 -9.55 12.91
N ARG A 179 6.31 -10.67 13.48
CA ARG A 179 6.54 -12.01 12.92
C ARG A 179 5.85 -12.20 11.57
N LEU A 180 4.64 -11.64 11.40
CA LEU A 180 3.94 -11.64 10.10
C LEU A 180 4.71 -10.82 9.05
N ASN A 181 5.31 -9.69 9.45
CA ASN A 181 6.14 -8.88 8.55
C ASN A 181 7.36 -9.68 8.05
N ILE A 182 8.07 -10.33 8.96
CA ILE A 182 9.20 -11.20 8.63
C ILE A 182 8.76 -12.38 7.75
N ALA A 183 7.62 -13.04 8.08
CA ALA A 183 7.06 -14.14 7.29
C ALA A 183 6.76 -13.72 5.85
N THR A 184 6.18 -12.52 5.69
CA THR A 184 5.84 -11.95 4.38
C THR A 184 7.07 -11.78 3.49
N GLU A 185 8.16 -11.28 4.07
CA GLU A 185 9.40 -11.08 3.32
C GLU A 185 10.13 -12.40 3.04
N LEU A 186 10.12 -13.35 3.97
CA LEU A 186 10.73 -14.68 3.80
C LEU A 186 10.06 -15.51 2.69
N LEU A 187 8.77 -15.28 2.41
CA LEU A 187 8.08 -15.93 1.28
C LEU A 187 8.68 -15.59 -0.09
N SER A 188 9.46 -14.52 -0.20
CA SER A 188 10.23 -14.28 -1.43
C SER A 188 11.46 -15.18 -1.58
N ARG A 189 11.81 -16.01 -0.59
CA ARG A 189 13.05 -16.80 -0.49
C ARG A 189 14.27 -15.95 -0.86
N PRO A 190 14.51 -14.86 -0.13
CA PRO A 190 15.52 -13.89 -0.51
C PRO A 190 16.92 -14.50 -0.35
N LYS A 191 17.85 -14.11 -1.22
CA LYS A 191 19.28 -14.41 -1.05
C LYS A 191 19.98 -13.35 -0.20
N LEU A 192 19.37 -12.17 -0.10
CA LEU A 192 19.80 -11.07 0.75
C LEU A 192 18.60 -10.52 1.51
N PHE A 193 18.67 -10.49 2.83
CA PHE A 193 17.57 -10.05 3.68
C PHE A 193 18.02 -8.94 4.62
N PHE A 194 17.42 -7.77 4.45
CA PHE A 194 17.58 -6.61 5.32
C PHE A 194 16.45 -6.54 6.34
N LEU A 195 16.77 -6.34 7.61
CA LEU A 195 15.78 -6.19 8.68
C LEU A 195 16.12 -4.93 9.49
N ASP A 196 15.16 -4.01 9.53
CA ASP A 196 15.30 -2.78 10.32
C ASP A 196 14.59 -2.95 11.67
N GLU A 197 15.37 -3.05 12.74
CA GLU A 197 14.93 -3.24 14.12
C GLU A 197 13.88 -4.36 14.32
N PRO A 198 14.11 -5.61 13.85
CA PRO A 198 13.09 -6.67 13.87
C PRO A 198 12.75 -7.17 15.27
N PHE A 199 13.51 -6.82 16.29
CA PHE A 199 13.34 -7.28 17.67
C PHE A 199 12.71 -6.23 18.59
N THR A 200 12.55 -5.00 18.12
CA THR A 200 11.98 -3.90 18.89
C THR A 200 10.50 -4.19 19.21
N GLY A 201 10.11 -4.05 20.48
CA GLY A 201 8.77 -4.36 20.96
C GLY A 201 8.48 -5.85 21.17
N LEU A 202 9.47 -6.73 21.04
CA LEU A 202 9.38 -8.15 21.39
C LEU A 202 9.93 -8.42 22.80
N ASP A 203 9.29 -9.35 23.51
CA ASP A 203 9.93 -9.92 24.69
C ASP A 203 11.15 -10.78 24.32
N SER A 204 12.03 -11.03 25.29
CA SER A 204 13.30 -11.74 25.06
C SER A 204 13.10 -13.16 24.47
N SER A 205 12.03 -13.85 24.82
CA SER A 205 11.73 -15.21 24.32
C SER A 205 11.30 -15.18 22.85
N LEU A 206 10.42 -14.23 22.48
CA LEU A 206 9.98 -14.05 21.11
C LEU A 206 11.12 -13.52 20.22
N ALA A 207 11.94 -12.59 20.71
CA ALA A 207 13.12 -12.11 20.01
C ALA A 207 14.10 -13.26 19.68
N MET A 208 14.34 -14.15 20.63
CA MET A 208 15.16 -15.36 20.43
C MET A 208 14.51 -16.34 19.44
N THR A 209 13.18 -16.48 19.46
CA THR A 209 12.46 -17.31 18.48
C THR A 209 12.66 -16.78 17.05
N VAL A 210 12.51 -15.47 16.84
CA VAL A 210 12.75 -14.82 15.54
C VAL A 210 14.19 -14.97 15.09
N LEU A 211 15.15 -14.71 15.98
CA LEU A 211 16.57 -14.83 15.65
C LEU A 211 16.95 -16.27 15.31
N SER A 212 16.42 -17.27 16.05
CA SER A 212 16.65 -18.69 15.75
C SER A 212 16.08 -19.08 14.39
N ALA A 213 14.90 -18.56 14.02
CA ALA A 213 14.31 -18.75 12.69
C ALA A 213 15.19 -18.13 11.59
N LEU A 214 15.66 -16.90 11.79
CA LEU A 214 16.58 -16.22 10.86
C LEU A 214 17.91 -17.00 10.71
N ARG A 215 18.45 -17.51 11.79
CA ARG A 215 19.67 -18.33 11.78
C ARG A 215 19.48 -19.65 11.03
N ALA A 216 18.34 -20.32 11.25
CA ALA A 216 18.02 -21.53 10.51
C ALA A 216 17.92 -21.27 9.00
N ILE A 217 17.29 -20.15 8.60
CA ILE A 217 17.16 -19.76 7.19
C ILE A 217 18.50 -19.36 6.60
N ALA A 218 19.32 -18.59 7.33
CA ALA A 218 20.67 -18.24 6.89
C ALA A 218 21.48 -19.51 6.59
N ALA A 219 21.48 -20.47 7.50
CA ALA A 219 22.24 -21.72 7.35
C ALA A 219 21.67 -22.62 6.22
N THR A 220 20.33 -22.81 6.17
CA THR A 220 19.71 -23.76 5.23
C THR A 220 19.64 -23.22 3.81
N ASP A 221 19.28 -21.92 3.66
CA ASP A 221 19.01 -21.29 2.37
C ASP A 221 20.22 -20.49 1.84
N GLN A 222 21.32 -20.46 2.63
CA GLN A 222 22.50 -19.65 2.36
C GLN A 222 22.12 -18.18 2.13
N THR A 223 21.15 -17.70 2.93
CA THR A 223 20.70 -16.31 2.89
C THR A 223 21.66 -15.42 3.62
N THR A 224 22.12 -14.34 3.00
CA THR A 224 22.89 -13.28 3.65
C THR A 224 21.93 -12.37 4.39
N ILE A 225 22.12 -12.17 5.71
CA ILE A 225 21.22 -11.37 6.55
C ILE A 225 21.95 -10.15 7.10
N VAL A 226 21.35 -8.97 6.93
CA VAL A 226 21.83 -7.71 7.51
C VAL A 226 20.72 -7.15 8.41
N VAL A 227 20.99 -7.04 9.70
CA VAL A 227 19.99 -6.64 10.70
C VAL A 227 20.46 -5.44 11.51
N THR A 228 19.61 -4.41 11.65
CA THR A 228 19.89 -3.35 12.63
C THR A 228 19.40 -3.80 14.00
N VAL A 229 20.23 -3.64 15.00
CA VAL A 229 19.92 -4.00 16.39
C VAL A 229 20.35 -2.85 17.31
N HIS A 230 19.48 -2.49 18.25
CA HIS A 230 19.81 -1.42 19.19
C HIS A 230 20.63 -1.95 20.36
N GLN A 231 20.09 -2.88 21.14
CA GLN A 231 20.73 -3.50 22.30
C GLN A 231 20.35 -4.99 22.36
N PRO A 232 21.09 -5.89 21.69
CA PRO A 232 20.81 -7.31 21.74
C PRO A 232 21.15 -7.88 23.13
N SER A 233 20.32 -8.80 23.63
CA SER A 233 20.64 -9.56 24.84
C SER A 233 21.88 -10.45 24.63
N SER A 234 22.53 -10.88 25.71
CA SER A 234 23.73 -11.74 25.61
C SER A 234 23.52 -13.03 24.79
N PRO A 235 22.36 -13.73 24.89
CA PRO A 235 22.06 -14.85 23.99
C PRO A 235 21.91 -14.44 22.52
N MET A 236 21.31 -13.28 22.24
CA MET A 236 21.20 -12.76 20.87
C MET A 236 22.57 -12.40 20.30
N TRP A 237 23.42 -11.77 21.10
CA TRP A 237 24.79 -11.46 20.72
C TRP A 237 25.57 -12.69 20.24
N ALA A 238 25.48 -13.80 20.99
CA ALA A 238 26.17 -15.05 20.66
C ALA A 238 25.72 -15.66 19.29
N ALA A 239 24.56 -15.27 18.77
CA ALA A 239 24.02 -15.74 17.49
C ALA A 239 24.41 -14.84 16.29
N LEU A 240 25.14 -13.75 16.52
CA LEU A 240 25.60 -12.84 15.46
C LEU A 240 27.01 -13.27 14.97
N ASP A 241 27.21 -13.19 13.65
CA ASP A 241 28.52 -13.53 13.05
C ASP A 241 29.42 -12.30 12.93
N LYS A 242 28.88 -11.21 12.37
CA LYS A 242 29.60 -9.96 12.15
C LYS A 242 28.90 -8.78 12.82
N LEU A 243 29.70 -7.78 13.15
CA LEU A 243 29.28 -6.51 13.71
C LEU A 243 29.79 -5.36 12.85
N LEU A 244 28.89 -4.45 12.51
CA LEU A 244 29.22 -3.10 12.07
C LEU A 244 28.75 -2.13 13.16
N LEU A 245 29.68 -1.45 13.82
CA LEU A 245 29.40 -0.46 14.85
C LEU A 245 29.54 0.95 14.28
N ILE A 246 28.46 1.72 14.30
CA ILE A 246 28.39 3.08 13.75
C ILE A 246 28.31 4.07 14.91
N ALA A 247 29.24 5.02 14.94
CA ALA A 247 29.25 6.13 15.88
C ALA A 247 28.34 7.29 15.44
N PRO A 248 27.92 8.19 16.35
CA PRO A 248 27.27 9.44 16.00
C PRO A 248 28.03 10.20 14.89
N GLY A 249 27.28 10.75 13.94
CA GLY A 249 27.88 11.36 12.74
C GLY A 249 28.18 10.39 11.61
N GLY A 250 27.74 9.11 11.73
CA GLY A 250 27.76 8.15 10.63
C GLY A 250 29.12 7.56 10.29
N ARG A 251 30.08 7.60 11.22
CA ARG A 251 31.43 7.03 11.05
C ARG A 251 31.48 5.61 11.61
N THR A 252 32.18 4.72 10.93
CA THR A 252 32.42 3.36 11.41
C THR A 252 33.44 3.35 12.54
N ALA A 253 33.11 2.73 13.67
CA ALA A 253 34.00 2.51 14.80
C ALA A 253 34.57 1.09 14.83
N TYR A 254 33.83 0.13 14.28
CA TYR A 254 34.30 -1.27 14.15
C TYR A 254 33.54 -1.97 13.03
N PHE A 255 34.22 -2.83 12.30
CA PHE A 255 33.60 -3.82 11.39
C PHE A 255 34.43 -5.10 11.42
N GLY A 256 33.81 -6.24 11.66
CA GLY A 256 34.45 -7.54 11.69
C GLY A 256 33.61 -8.60 12.40
N GLU A 257 34.24 -9.71 12.76
CA GLU A 257 33.57 -10.76 13.52
C GLU A 257 33.08 -10.22 14.87
N ALA A 258 31.83 -10.52 15.24
CA ALA A 258 31.21 -10.03 16.47
C ALA A 258 32.01 -10.50 17.72
N ARG A 259 32.59 -11.70 17.64
CA ARG A 259 33.41 -12.28 18.73
C ARG A 259 34.76 -11.58 18.91
N ALA A 260 35.33 -11.01 17.85
CA ALA A 260 36.60 -10.33 17.86
C ALA A 260 36.51 -8.86 18.33
N ALA A 261 35.31 -8.30 18.42
CA ALA A 261 35.12 -6.89 18.79
C ALA A 261 35.69 -6.55 20.18
N GLU A 262 35.49 -7.42 21.17
CA GLU A 262 36.01 -7.23 22.54
C GLU A 262 37.56 -7.13 22.58
N ALA A 263 38.25 -8.05 21.90
CA ALA A 263 39.71 -8.02 21.79
C ALA A 263 40.17 -6.74 21.09
N HIS A 264 39.48 -6.30 20.04
CA HIS A 264 39.81 -5.05 19.34
C HIS A 264 39.74 -3.82 20.29
N PHE A 265 38.65 -3.66 21.06
CA PHE A 265 38.53 -2.52 21.96
C PHE A 265 39.51 -2.63 23.15
N THR A 266 39.82 -3.82 23.59
CA THR A 266 40.86 -4.04 24.62
C THR A 266 42.23 -3.54 24.13
N THR A 267 42.61 -3.75 22.86
CA THR A 267 43.88 -3.21 22.30
C THR A 267 43.90 -1.68 22.23
N LEU A 268 42.73 -1.03 22.25
CA LEU A 268 42.58 0.42 22.30
C LEU A 268 42.51 0.97 23.74
N ASN A 269 42.86 0.19 24.75
CA ASN A 269 42.73 0.53 26.17
C ASN A 269 41.30 0.78 26.62
N MET A 270 40.32 0.08 26.00
CA MET A 270 38.88 0.14 26.32
C MET A 270 38.37 -1.26 26.68
N PRO A 271 38.88 -1.90 27.78
CA PRO A 271 38.48 -3.25 28.17
C PRO A 271 37.03 -3.28 28.66
N LEU A 272 36.37 -4.44 28.51
CA LEU A 272 35.03 -4.65 29.01
C LEU A 272 34.99 -4.54 30.55
N PRO A 273 34.23 -3.60 31.14
CA PRO A 273 34.09 -3.48 32.58
C PRO A 273 33.40 -4.71 33.20
N SER A 274 33.79 -5.07 34.42
CA SER A 274 33.16 -6.18 35.15
C SER A 274 31.66 -5.90 35.35
N GLY A 275 30.81 -6.89 34.98
CA GLY A 275 29.36 -6.79 35.12
C GLY A 275 28.65 -6.13 33.95
N TRP A 276 29.35 -5.62 32.96
CA TRP A 276 28.71 -5.03 31.75
C TRP A 276 28.46 -6.10 30.68
N SER A 277 27.38 -5.89 29.92
CA SER A 277 27.16 -6.67 28.69
C SER A 277 28.03 -6.12 27.54
N ARG A 278 28.49 -6.99 26.64
CA ARG A 278 29.27 -6.58 25.46
C ARG A 278 28.53 -5.52 24.60
N PRO A 279 27.26 -5.69 24.24
CA PRO A 279 26.54 -4.70 23.44
C PRO A 279 26.47 -3.34 24.12
N ASP A 280 26.19 -3.28 25.43
CA ASP A 280 26.06 -2.03 26.16
C ASP A 280 27.42 -1.30 26.23
N HIS A 281 28.50 -2.03 26.45
CA HIS A 281 29.84 -1.48 26.45
C HIS A 281 30.23 -0.88 25.08
N PHE A 282 29.91 -1.58 23.98
CA PHE A 282 30.24 -1.06 22.65
C PHE A 282 29.42 0.18 22.29
N ILE A 283 28.15 0.26 22.70
CA ILE A 283 27.34 1.46 22.55
C ILE A 283 27.91 2.61 23.37
N GLU A 284 28.37 2.35 24.61
CA GLU A 284 29.01 3.37 25.46
C GLU A 284 30.30 3.91 24.81
N ILE A 285 31.20 3.05 24.31
CA ILE A 285 32.44 3.45 23.63
C ILE A 285 32.16 4.46 22.50
N VAL A 286 31.11 4.23 21.69
CA VAL A 286 30.78 5.12 20.56
C VAL A 286 29.96 6.33 20.97
N THR A 287 29.35 6.31 22.14
CA THR A 287 28.51 7.43 22.64
C THR A 287 29.36 8.43 23.43
N ALA A 288 30.23 7.95 24.29
CA ALA A 288 31.11 8.80 25.11
C ALA A 288 32.13 9.54 24.24
N GLU A 289 32.24 10.86 24.44
CA GLU A 289 33.08 11.73 23.61
C GLU A 289 34.56 11.39 23.75
N SER A 290 34.99 10.96 24.94
CA SER A 290 36.38 10.58 25.26
C SER A 290 36.89 9.34 24.52
N THR A 291 36.03 8.37 24.26
CA THR A 291 36.42 7.09 23.63
C THR A 291 36.06 7.01 22.14
N ARG A 292 34.98 7.72 21.74
CA ARG A 292 34.45 7.73 20.36
C ARG A 292 35.50 8.12 19.32
N ALA A 293 36.23 9.22 19.55
CA ALA A 293 37.21 9.72 18.60
C ALA A 293 38.32 8.66 18.38
N ALA A 294 38.87 8.12 19.46
CA ALA A 294 39.91 7.10 19.38
C ALA A 294 39.44 5.81 18.67
N ALA A 295 38.22 5.36 18.92
CA ALA A 295 37.64 4.19 18.25
C ALA A 295 37.47 4.41 16.74
N VAL A 296 36.93 5.57 16.34
CA VAL A 296 36.69 5.94 14.93
C VAL A 296 38.01 6.14 14.17
N ASP A 297 38.99 6.83 14.79
CA ASP A 297 40.27 7.12 14.15
C ASP A 297 41.13 5.84 14.02
N ALA A 298 41.13 4.97 15.03
CA ALA A 298 41.76 3.66 14.95
C ALA A 298 41.17 2.78 13.84
N TRP A 299 39.84 2.87 13.61
CA TRP A 299 39.22 2.19 12.50
C TRP A 299 39.60 2.81 11.15
N ALA A 300 39.62 4.14 11.04
CA ALA A 300 39.94 4.88 9.80
C ALA A 300 41.40 4.66 9.35
N ALA A 301 42.30 4.40 10.29
CA ALA A 301 43.73 4.14 10.01
C ALA A 301 43.99 2.74 9.42
N ARG A 302 42.99 1.86 9.32
CA ARG A 302 43.14 0.51 8.77
C ARG A 302 43.29 0.53 7.25
N SER A 303 43.97 -0.49 6.73
CA SER A 303 44.09 -0.70 5.28
C SER A 303 42.71 -0.86 4.62
N PRO A 304 42.55 -0.34 3.41
CA PRO A 304 41.28 -0.52 2.66
C PRO A 304 40.97 -2.01 2.48
N PHE A 305 39.68 -2.31 2.44
CA PHE A 305 39.23 -3.67 2.14
C PHE A 305 39.71 -4.12 0.76
N PRO A 306 40.17 -5.38 0.61
CA PRO A 306 40.56 -5.91 -0.68
C PRO A 306 39.35 -5.86 -1.67
N PRO A 307 39.63 -5.75 -2.98
CA PRO A 307 38.58 -5.82 -3.97
C PRO A 307 37.83 -7.15 -3.90
N PRO A 308 36.51 -7.17 -4.09
CA PRO A 308 35.73 -8.40 -4.01
C PRO A 308 36.09 -9.38 -5.11
N PRO A 309 36.15 -10.69 -4.82
CA PRO A 309 36.31 -11.70 -5.87
C PRO A 309 35.07 -11.70 -6.80
N MET A 310 35.29 -11.79 -8.11
CA MET A 310 34.19 -11.93 -9.07
C MET A 310 33.55 -13.32 -8.95
N GLY A 311 32.28 -13.34 -8.58
CA GLY A 311 31.47 -14.55 -8.48
C GLY A 311 30.43 -14.69 -9.59
N GLU A 312 29.51 -15.63 -9.42
CA GLU A 312 28.45 -15.93 -10.38
C GLU A 312 27.44 -14.76 -10.53
N VAL A 313 26.87 -14.66 -11.71
CA VAL A 313 25.82 -13.68 -12.01
C VAL A 313 24.52 -14.09 -11.34
N ILE A 314 23.94 -13.23 -10.55
CA ILE A 314 22.64 -13.47 -9.92
C ILE A 314 21.56 -13.27 -10.96
N ARG A 315 20.84 -14.34 -11.27
CA ARG A 315 19.65 -14.30 -12.11
C ARG A 315 18.49 -13.75 -11.29
N THR A 316 17.92 -12.63 -11.72
CA THR A 316 16.75 -12.05 -11.07
C THR A 316 15.48 -12.72 -11.57
N ARG A 317 14.56 -13.04 -10.65
CA ARG A 317 13.28 -13.65 -11.00
C ARG A 317 12.43 -12.70 -11.86
N PRO A 318 11.72 -13.21 -12.89
CA PRO A 318 10.76 -12.40 -13.63
C PRO A 318 9.56 -12.04 -12.73
N GLN A 319 8.87 -10.93 -13.05
CA GLN A 319 7.58 -10.64 -12.44
C GLN A 319 6.56 -11.71 -12.82
N PRO A 320 5.57 -12.00 -11.95
CA PRO A 320 4.48 -12.89 -12.32
C PRO A 320 3.73 -12.33 -13.54
N ALA A 321 3.32 -13.23 -14.46
CA ALA A 321 2.51 -12.84 -15.61
C ALA A 321 1.20 -12.15 -15.14
N PHE A 322 0.68 -11.24 -15.96
CA PHE A 322 -0.51 -10.43 -15.64
C PHE A 322 -1.68 -11.30 -15.13
N CYS A 323 -2.03 -12.37 -15.84
CA CYS A 323 -3.16 -13.24 -15.46
C CYS A 323 -2.93 -13.94 -14.12
N LEU A 324 -1.69 -14.38 -13.83
CA LEU A 324 -1.34 -15.01 -12.56
C LEU A 324 -1.43 -14.00 -11.41
N ALA A 325 -0.91 -12.80 -11.61
CA ALA A 325 -0.99 -11.72 -10.63
C ALA A 325 -2.44 -11.31 -10.38
N LEU A 326 -3.25 -11.15 -11.44
CA LEU A 326 -4.67 -10.82 -11.33
C LEU A 326 -5.43 -11.91 -10.55
N ARG A 327 -5.19 -13.18 -10.85
CA ARG A 327 -5.81 -14.33 -10.15
C ARG A 327 -5.44 -14.40 -8.66
N ALA A 328 -4.26 -13.91 -8.28
CA ALA A 328 -3.84 -13.85 -6.89
C ALA A 328 -4.40 -12.61 -6.16
N LEU A 329 -4.45 -11.45 -6.83
CA LEU A 329 -4.85 -10.18 -6.26
C LEU A 329 -6.38 -10.01 -6.16
N LEU A 330 -7.14 -10.50 -7.14
CA LEU A 330 -8.59 -10.32 -7.22
C LEU A 330 -9.33 -10.88 -5.99
N PRO A 331 -9.08 -12.12 -5.50
CA PRO A 331 -9.73 -12.62 -4.28
C PRO A 331 -9.39 -11.80 -3.04
N ARG A 332 -8.14 -11.29 -2.95
CA ARG A 332 -7.72 -10.39 -1.89
C ARG A 332 -8.53 -9.09 -1.92
N SER A 333 -8.62 -8.45 -3.09
CA SER A 333 -9.35 -7.21 -3.26
C SER A 333 -10.85 -7.37 -3.00
N ILE A 334 -11.48 -8.46 -3.46
CA ILE A 334 -12.88 -8.78 -3.17
C ILE A 334 -13.11 -8.93 -1.65
N LYS A 335 -12.21 -9.59 -0.94
CA LYS A 335 -12.32 -9.77 0.51
C LYS A 335 -12.20 -8.44 1.27
N MET A 336 -11.32 -7.55 0.82
CA MET A 336 -11.16 -6.21 1.38
C MET A 336 -12.44 -5.38 1.20
N VAL A 337 -12.99 -5.37 -0.01
CA VAL A 337 -14.25 -4.67 -0.33
C VAL A 337 -15.42 -5.33 0.41
N GLY A 338 -15.48 -6.64 0.48
CA GLY A 338 -16.51 -7.39 1.21
C GLY A 338 -16.60 -7.00 2.68
N HIS A 339 -15.48 -6.73 3.32
CA HIS A 339 -15.47 -6.23 4.71
C HIS A 339 -16.16 -4.87 4.85
N LEU A 340 -16.03 -3.99 3.86
CA LEU A 340 -16.73 -2.69 3.85
C LEU A 340 -18.24 -2.87 3.66
N VAL A 341 -18.66 -3.79 2.78
CA VAL A 341 -20.08 -4.12 2.54
C VAL A 341 -20.75 -4.72 3.78
N THR A 342 -20.01 -5.45 4.61
CA THR A 342 -20.59 -6.13 5.80
C THR A 342 -20.67 -5.24 7.04
N LYS A 343 -20.22 -3.97 6.99
CA LYS A 343 -20.32 -3.05 8.13
C LYS A 343 -21.78 -2.66 8.41
N PRO A 344 -22.37 -3.05 9.55
CA PRO A 344 -23.79 -2.81 9.83
C PRO A 344 -24.13 -1.31 9.95
N LEU A 345 -23.18 -0.49 10.37
CA LEU A 345 -23.36 0.96 10.47
C LEU A 345 -23.59 1.61 9.11
N GLU A 346 -22.84 1.22 8.09
CA GLU A 346 -22.98 1.73 6.72
C GLU A 346 -24.37 1.40 6.16
N TRP A 347 -24.84 0.17 6.37
CA TRP A 347 -26.19 -0.24 6.00
C TRP A 347 -27.26 0.52 6.77
N GLY A 348 -27.10 0.64 8.10
CA GLY A 348 -28.02 1.36 8.96
C GLY A 348 -28.21 2.81 8.52
N LEU A 349 -27.13 3.52 8.23
CA LEU A 349 -27.17 4.91 7.74
C LEU A 349 -27.84 5.00 6.36
N ASN A 350 -27.47 4.15 5.40
CA ASN A 350 -28.05 4.18 4.06
C ASN A 350 -29.56 3.85 4.08
N LEU A 351 -29.98 2.86 4.85
CA LEU A 351 -31.39 2.50 4.98
C LEU A 351 -32.18 3.56 5.76
N ALA A 352 -31.59 4.21 6.76
CA ALA A 352 -32.21 5.34 7.47
C ALA A 352 -32.43 6.54 6.54
N ILE A 353 -31.43 6.86 5.71
CA ILE A 353 -31.55 7.92 4.67
C ILE A 353 -32.64 7.55 3.67
N ALA A 354 -32.66 6.29 3.17
CA ALA A 354 -33.70 5.81 2.26
C ALA A 354 -35.09 5.93 2.86
N GLY A 355 -35.25 5.54 4.14
CA GLY A 355 -36.51 5.67 4.87
C GLY A 355 -36.95 7.12 5.07
N ALA A 356 -36.03 8.00 5.47
CA ALA A 356 -36.32 9.42 5.65
C ALA A 356 -36.76 10.09 4.34
N ILE A 357 -36.05 9.84 3.25
CA ILE A 357 -36.39 10.33 1.92
C ILE A 357 -37.75 9.74 1.46
N GLY A 358 -37.92 8.43 1.63
CA GLY A 358 -39.18 7.76 1.29
C GLY A 358 -40.40 8.32 2.04
N LEU A 359 -40.22 8.73 3.30
CA LEU A 359 -41.26 9.40 4.08
C LEU A 359 -41.58 10.80 3.54
N LEU A 360 -40.54 11.60 3.21
CA LEU A 360 -40.72 12.95 2.67
C LEU A 360 -41.44 12.96 1.31
N TRP A 361 -41.11 12.00 0.45
CA TRP A 361 -41.71 11.87 -0.88
C TRP A 361 -42.74 10.71 -0.97
N TRP A 362 -43.48 10.48 0.12
CA TRP A 362 -44.46 9.39 0.17
C TRP A 362 -45.52 9.47 -0.94
N GLY A 363 -45.56 8.44 -1.77
CA GLY A 363 -46.55 8.30 -2.82
C GLY A 363 -46.47 9.33 -3.97
N VAL A 364 -45.33 10.03 -4.10
CA VAL A 364 -45.13 11.06 -5.16
C VAL A 364 -45.37 10.51 -6.57
N GLY A 365 -45.05 9.22 -6.80
CA GLY A 365 -45.26 8.55 -8.08
C GLY A 365 -46.72 8.38 -8.50
N LEU A 366 -47.71 8.55 -7.59
CA LEU A 366 -49.14 8.48 -7.88
C LEU A 366 -49.77 9.83 -8.25
N ARG A 367 -49.08 10.95 -7.93
CA ARG A 367 -49.64 12.32 -8.07
C ARG A 367 -49.00 13.07 -9.24
N ARG A 368 -48.77 12.39 -10.37
CA ARG A 368 -47.97 12.94 -11.49
C ARG A 368 -48.64 14.11 -12.21
N ASP A 369 -49.97 14.21 -12.14
CA ASP A 369 -50.74 15.16 -12.92
C ASP A 369 -50.81 16.58 -12.29
N GLU A 370 -50.37 16.75 -11.06
CA GLU A 370 -50.30 18.04 -10.37
C GLU A 370 -48.95 18.73 -10.59
N ILE A 371 -48.92 20.01 -11.00
CA ILE A 371 -47.72 20.80 -11.26
C ILE A 371 -46.77 20.85 -10.04
N ALA A 372 -47.32 20.93 -8.82
CA ALA A 372 -46.53 20.90 -7.58
C ALA A 372 -45.86 19.55 -7.38
N SER A 373 -46.55 18.47 -7.67
CA SER A 373 -46.04 17.10 -7.58
C SER A 373 -44.94 16.79 -8.60
N GLN A 374 -44.94 17.45 -9.76
CA GLN A 374 -43.90 17.35 -10.78
C GLN A 374 -42.58 17.92 -10.26
N GLN A 375 -42.60 19.05 -9.56
CA GLN A 375 -41.40 19.61 -8.94
C GLN A 375 -40.85 18.71 -7.85
N ASP A 376 -41.73 18.10 -7.05
CA ASP A 376 -41.30 17.15 -6.00
C ASP A 376 -40.68 15.90 -6.60
N TYR A 377 -41.21 15.41 -7.73
CA TYR A 377 -40.67 14.25 -8.42
C TYR A 377 -39.26 14.50 -9.00
N ILE A 378 -39.04 15.66 -9.64
CA ILE A 378 -37.69 16.05 -10.12
C ILE A 378 -36.74 16.25 -8.95
N SER A 379 -37.22 16.80 -7.84
CA SER A 379 -36.39 16.97 -6.63
C SER A 379 -35.99 15.64 -6.02
N LEU A 380 -36.85 14.62 -6.07
CA LEU A 380 -36.51 13.26 -5.66
C LEU A 380 -35.40 12.66 -6.55
N ILE A 381 -35.56 12.80 -7.89
CA ILE A 381 -34.55 12.34 -8.86
C ILE A 381 -33.20 13.04 -8.60
N PHE A 382 -33.22 14.37 -8.41
CA PHE A 382 -32.01 15.12 -8.04
C PHE A 382 -31.37 14.56 -6.78
N PHE A 383 -32.16 14.19 -5.78
CA PHE A 383 -31.65 13.63 -4.53
C PHE A 383 -30.99 12.26 -4.73
N PHE A 384 -31.52 11.40 -5.59
CA PHE A 384 -30.85 10.14 -5.95
C PHE A 384 -29.48 10.40 -6.58
N VAL A 385 -29.46 11.29 -7.56
CA VAL A 385 -28.24 11.67 -8.25
C VAL A 385 -27.21 12.27 -7.27
N ALA A 386 -27.67 13.14 -6.38
CA ALA A 386 -26.82 13.76 -5.37
C ALA A 386 -26.23 12.71 -4.42
N ASN A 387 -27.06 11.91 -3.78
CA ASN A 387 -26.62 10.91 -2.82
C ASN A 387 -25.60 9.94 -3.42
N PHE A 388 -25.86 9.44 -4.63
CA PHE A 388 -25.00 8.45 -5.28
C PHE A 388 -23.84 9.04 -6.10
N SER A 389 -23.67 10.34 -6.15
CA SER A 389 -22.42 10.98 -6.59
C SER A 389 -21.51 11.33 -5.42
N TRP A 390 -22.06 11.79 -4.28
CA TRP A 390 -21.26 12.14 -3.12
C TRP A 390 -20.71 10.90 -2.39
N ALA A 391 -21.56 9.94 -2.05
CA ALA A 391 -21.18 8.79 -1.23
C ALA A 391 -20.04 7.96 -1.82
N PRO A 392 -20.06 7.49 -3.09
CA PRO A 392 -18.98 6.71 -3.67
C PRO A 392 -17.66 7.47 -3.76
N MET A 393 -17.70 8.77 -4.05
CA MET A 393 -16.49 9.58 -4.11
C MET A 393 -15.83 9.68 -2.74
N PHE A 394 -16.57 10.04 -1.69
CA PHE A 394 -16.02 10.16 -0.35
C PHE A 394 -15.57 8.83 0.25
N GLN A 395 -16.21 7.74 -0.14
CA GLN A 395 -15.80 6.41 0.26
C GLN A 395 -14.41 6.04 -0.30
N VAL A 396 -14.16 6.34 -1.57
CA VAL A 396 -12.82 6.15 -2.16
C VAL A 396 -11.79 7.05 -1.48
N LEU A 397 -12.13 8.31 -1.19
CA LEU A 397 -11.27 9.25 -0.45
C LEU A 397 -10.92 8.75 0.96
N GLY A 398 -11.83 8.05 1.62
CA GLY A 398 -11.62 7.46 2.94
C GLY A 398 -10.71 6.24 2.93
N ASN A 399 -10.88 5.33 1.97
CA ASN A 399 -10.27 4.01 1.96
C ASN A 399 -8.91 3.96 1.24
N PHE A 400 -8.74 4.72 0.17
CA PHE A 400 -7.55 4.66 -0.68
C PHE A 400 -6.23 5.00 0.02
N PRO A 401 -6.15 5.96 0.97
CA PRO A 401 -4.91 6.24 1.68
C PRO A 401 -4.33 5.03 2.42
N ASP A 402 -5.17 4.22 3.06
CA ASP A 402 -4.73 3.03 3.80
C ASP A 402 -4.23 1.93 2.86
N GLU A 403 -4.86 1.77 1.69
CA GLU A 403 -4.42 0.85 0.64
C GLU A 403 -3.10 1.29 0.00
N ARG A 404 -2.88 2.59 -0.12
CA ARG A 404 -1.69 3.17 -0.74
C ARG A 404 -0.41 2.81 0.01
N ASP A 405 -0.43 2.80 1.34
CA ASP A 405 0.77 2.52 2.14
C ASP A 405 1.23 1.07 1.95
N VAL A 406 0.28 0.12 1.90
CA VAL A 406 0.58 -1.28 1.54
C VAL A 406 1.06 -1.38 0.08
N LEU A 407 0.40 -0.69 -0.85
CA LEU A 407 0.80 -0.65 -2.26
C LEU A 407 2.24 -0.14 -2.44
N THR A 408 2.61 0.90 -1.70
CA THR A 408 3.97 1.48 -1.73
C THR A 408 5.01 0.43 -1.30
N ARG A 409 4.72 -0.34 -0.24
CA ARG A 409 5.58 -1.44 0.23
C ARG A 409 5.69 -2.55 -0.81
N GLU A 410 4.57 -3.02 -1.35
CA GLU A 410 4.54 -4.09 -2.34
C GLU A 410 5.20 -3.69 -3.67
N ARG A 411 5.08 -2.42 -4.07
CA ARG A 411 5.76 -1.86 -5.23
C ARG A 411 7.29 -1.77 -5.02
N ALA A 412 7.73 -1.41 -3.82
CA ALA A 412 9.16 -1.37 -3.49
C ALA A 412 9.84 -2.74 -3.61
N SER A 413 9.11 -3.83 -3.38
CA SER A 413 9.57 -5.21 -3.56
C SER A 413 9.34 -5.76 -4.98
N ASP A 414 8.78 -4.95 -5.90
CA ASP A 414 8.51 -5.31 -7.30
C ASP A 414 7.74 -6.64 -7.46
N SER A 415 6.77 -6.87 -6.57
CA SER A 415 6.05 -8.15 -6.43
C SER A 415 5.09 -8.45 -7.58
N TYR A 416 4.57 -7.43 -8.27
CA TYR A 416 3.64 -7.53 -9.40
C TYR A 416 3.58 -6.22 -10.19
N SER A 417 2.98 -6.27 -11.40
CA SER A 417 2.79 -5.07 -12.21
C SER A 417 1.68 -4.17 -11.65
N MET A 418 1.86 -2.86 -11.74
CA MET A 418 0.84 -1.89 -11.31
C MET A 418 -0.50 -2.10 -12.01
N LEU A 419 -0.46 -2.51 -13.27
CA LEU A 419 -1.67 -2.80 -14.05
C LEU A 419 -2.47 -3.95 -13.45
N SER A 420 -1.80 -5.04 -13.01
CA SER A 420 -2.48 -6.19 -12.40
C SER A 420 -3.22 -5.81 -11.11
N TRP A 421 -2.58 -5.00 -10.27
CA TRP A 421 -3.20 -4.50 -9.05
C TRP A 421 -4.39 -3.58 -9.35
N TYR A 422 -4.21 -2.64 -10.28
CA TYR A 422 -5.23 -1.66 -10.62
C TYR A 422 -6.48 -2.31 -11.22
N CYS A 423 -6.29 -3.30 -12.10
CA CYS A 423 -7.39 -4.09 -12.66
C CYS A 423 -8.10 -4.92 -11.57
N ALA A 424 -7.35 -5.59 -10.69
CA ALA A 424 -7.93 -6.37 -9.60
C ALA A 424 -8.79 -5.52 -8.67
N LYS A 425 -8.29 -4.33 -8.30
CA LYS A 425 -9.03 -3.37 -7.48
C LYS A 425 -10.28 -2.86 -8.20
N THR A 426 -10.14 -2.39 -9.43
CA THR A 426 -11.26 -1.85 -10.20
C THR A 426 -12.38 -2.88 -10.35
N ILE A 427 -12.06 -4.14 -10.66
CA ILE A 427 -13.04 -5.23 -10.79
C ILE A 427 -13.69 -5.55 -9.44
N ALA A 428 -12.92 -5.55 -8.35
CA ALA A 428 -13.44 -5.84 -7.02
C ALA A 428 -14.37 -4.74 -6.49
N ASP A 429 -14.12 -3.49 -6.84
CA ASP A 429 -14.93 -2.34 -6.39
C ASP A 429 -16.32 -2.30 -7.07
N LEU A 430 -16.46 -2.87 -8.29
CA LEU A 430 -17.71 -2.80 -9.06
C LEU A 430 -18.96 -3.32 -8.29
N PRO A 431 -18.95 -4.55 -7.74
CA PRO A 431 -20.13 -5.07 -7.02
C PRO A 431 -20.52 -4.23 -5.80
N PHE A 432 -19.52 -3.63 -5.15
CA PHE A 432 -19.73 -2.81 -3.97
C PHE A 432 -20.59 -1.58 -4.27
N PHE A 433 -20.27 -0.88 -5.36
CA PHE A 433 -21.04 0.28 -5.79
C PHE A 433 -22.44 -0.08 -6.35
N TRP A 434 -22.79 -1.37 -6.42
CA TRP A 434 -24.10 -1.84 -6.85
C TRP A 434 -24.97 -2.30 -5.68
N ILE A 435 -24.39 -2.94 -4.69
CA ILE A 435 -25.12 -3.57 -3.58
C ILE A 435 -25.79 -2.52 -2.68
N ILE A 436 -25.10 -1.44 -2.33
CA ILE A 436 -25.65 -0.38 -1.47
C ILE A 436 -26.80 0.38 -2.15
N PRO A 437 -26.65 0.88 -3.42
CA PRO A 437 -27.77 1.46 -4.14
C PRO A 437 -28.96 0.50 -4.27
N PHE A 438 -28.74 -0.79 -4.50
CA PHE A 438 -29.80 -1.78 -4.58
C PHE A 438 -30.62 -1.83 -3.29
N GLY A 439 -29.96 -1.93 -2.12
CA GLY A 439 -30.64 -1.91 -0.82
C GLY A 439 -31.45 -0.61 -0.59
N PHE A 440 -30.89 0.53 -0.99
CA PHE A 440 -31.56 1.83 -0.92
C PHE A 440 -32.85 1.85 -1.78
N PHE A 441 -32.78 1.37 -3.02
CA PHE A 441 -33.92 1.30 -3.93
C PHE A 441 -35.02 0.34 -3.42
N CYS A 442 -34.66 -0.77 -2.79
CA CYS A 442 -35.62 -1.69 -2.18
C CYS A 442 -36.48 -1.03 -1.09
N VAL A 443 -35.96 -0.01 -0.39
CA VAL A 443 -36.71 0.72 0.64
C VAL A 443 -37.52 1.86 0.03
N ILE A 444 -36.87 2.67 -0.81
CA ILE A 444 -37.52 3.94 -1.27
C ILE A 444 -38.58 3.73 -2.34
N CYS A 445 -38.42 2.75 -3.24
CA CYS A 445 -39.34 2.54 -4.33
C CYS A 445 -40.78 2.16 -3.88
N PRO A 446 -40.98 1.26 -2.90
CA PRO A 446 -42.31 1.00 -2.36
C PRO A 446 -42.96 2.22 -1.70
N MET A 447 -42.15 3.06 -1.04
CA MET A 447 -42.65 4.25 -0.33
C MET A 447 -43.06 5.36 -1.30
N THR A 448 -42.26 5.60 -2.32
CA THR A 448 -42.53 6.64 -3.34
C THR A 448 -43.53 6.18 -4.39
N ARG A 449 -43.83 4.87 -4.47
CA ARG A 449 -44.74 4.25 -5.46
C ARG A 449 -44.41 4.59 -6.91
N MET A 450 -43.13 4.64 -7.23
CA MET A 450 -42.66 4.76 -8.62
C MET A 450 -42.91 3.48 -9.40
N SER A 451 -43.19 3.59 -10.70
CA SER A 451 -43.40 2.42 -11.58
C SER A 451 -42.07 1.69 -11.85
N LEU A 452 -42.15 0.37 -12.04
CA LEU A 452 -40.97 -0.45 -12.38
C LEU A 452 -40.29 -0.02 -13.67
N GLU A 453 -41.07 0.49 -14.63
CA GLU A 453 -40.56 1.02 -15.91
C GLU A 453 -39.64 2.21 -15.72
N CYS A 454 -39.85 3.02 -14.67
CA CYS A 454 -38.96 4.13 -14.30
C CYS A 454 -37.82 3.69 -13.40
N ILE A 455 -38.07 2.78 -12.46
CA ILE A 455 -37.09 2.36 -11.44
C ILE A 455 -35.88 1.66 -12.06
N LEU A 456 -36.11 0.71 -12.98
CA LEU A 456 -35.00 -0.08 -13.54
C LEU A 456 -34.02 0.77 -14.36
N PRO A 457 -34.44 1.64 -15.29
CA PRO A 457 -33.52 2.53 -15.97
C PRO A 457 -32.87 3.54 -15.05
N LEU A 458 -33.61 4.10 -14.06
CA LEU A 458 -33.03 5.03 -13.07
C LEU A 458 -31.97 4.35 -12.22
N PHE A 459 -32.17 3.10 -11.82
CA PHE A 459 -31.16 2.31 -11.12
C PHE A 459 -29.89 2.15 -11.96
N ALA A 460 -30.02 1.85 -13.26
CA ALA A 460 -28.86 1.77 -14.16
C ALA A 460 -28.09 3.10 -14.26
N VAL A 461 -28.80 4.23 -14.31
CA VAL A 461 -28.20 5.58 -14.28
C VAL A 461 -27.46 5.81 -12.96
N VAL A 462 -28.04 5.42 -11.84
CA VAL A 462 -27.41 5.53 -10.53
C VAL A 462 -26.14 4.68 -10.45
N LEU A 463 -26.13 3.46 -10.99
CA LEU A 463 -24.92 2.64 -11.06
C LEU A 463 -23.81 3.32 -11.88
N LEU A 464 -24.15 3.89 -13.02
CA LEU A 464 -23.19 4.63 -13.84
C LEU A 464 -22.67 5.87 -13.11
N THR A 465 -23.55 6.58 -12.39
CA THR A 465 -23.21 7.70 -11.51
C THR A 465 -22.16 7.30 -10.48
N CYS A 466 -22.38 6.19 -9.76
CA CYS A 466 -21.42 5.67 -8.78
C CYS A 466 -20.04 5.42 -9.42
N GLN A 467 -20.00 4.89 -10.65
CA GLN A 467 -18.74 4.62 -11.35
C GLN A 467 -18.00 5.92 -11.70
N VAL A 468 -18.67 6.93 -12.21
CA VAL A 468 -18.04 8.22 -12.52
C VAL A 468 -17.55 8.91 -11.26
N ALA A 469 -18.39 8.99 -10.22
CA ALA A 469 -18.03 9.63 -8.95
C ALA A 469 -16.86 8.94 -8.24
N SER A 470 -16.87 7.59 -8.18
CA SER A 470 -15.75 6.82 -7.61
C SER A 470 -14.46 6.99 -8.40
N SER A 471 -14.54 7.11 -9.74
CA SER A 471 -13.39 7.35 -10.60
C SER A 471 -12.79 8.74 -10.38
N ALA A 472 -13.63 9.76 -10.18
CA ALA A 472 -13.19 11.11 -9.82
C ALA A 472 -12.50 11.12 -8.44
N GLY A 473 -13.08 10.45 -7.46
CA GLY A 473 -12.47 10.29 -6.14
C GLY A 473 -11.10 9.60 -6.20
N ALA A 474 -10.99 8.53 -7.00
CA ALA A 474 -9.72 7.81 -7.20
C ALA A 474 -8.66 8.70 -7.87
N LEU A 475 -9.04 9.52 -8.84
CA LEU A 475 -8.12 10.47 -9.50
C LEU A 475 -7.60 11.51 -8.50
N ILE A 476 -8.49 12.12 -7.72
CA ILE A 476 -8.13 13.15 -6.74
C ILE A 476 -7.18 12.56 -5.67
N THR A 477 -7.52 11.40 -5.10
CA THR A 477 -6.69 10.75 -4.07
C THR A 477 -5.36 10.23 -4.59
N SER A 478 -5.28 9.84 -5.87
CA SER A 478 -4.02 9.43 -6.49
C SER A 478 -3.09 10.61 -6.76
N ALA A 479 -3.64 11.80 -7.03
CA ALA A 479 -2.88 13.02 -7.31
C ALA A 479 -2.46 13.75 -6.01
N VAL A 480 -3.31 13.69 -4.97
CA VAL A 480 -3.10 14.42 -3.72
C VAL A 480 -2.94 13.43 -2.56
N PHE A 481 -1.72 13.32 -2.03
CA PHE A 481 -1.37 12.31 -1.01
C PHE A 481 -1.89 12.62 0.41
N ASP A 482 -2.20 13.86 0.68
CA ASP A 482 -2.77 14.29 1.97
C ASP A 482 -4.28 14.13 1.97
N ARG A 483 -4.82 13.33 2.93
CA ARG A 483 -6.25 13.03 3.03
C ARG A 483 -7.10 14.29 3.18
N ALA A 484 -6.69 15.24 4.03
CA ALA A 484 -7.45 16.45 4.29
C ALA A 484 -7.51 17.35 3.05
N ARG A 485 -6.38 17.52 2.36
CA ARG A 485 -6.32 18.30 1.11
C ARG A 485 -7.12 17.63 -0.01
N ALA A 486 -7.03 16.32 -0.16
CA ALA A 486 -7.82 15.56 -1.14
C ALA A 486 -9.33 15.74 -0.91
N THR A 487 -9.77 15.65 0.36
CA THR A 487 -11.17 15.87 0.74
C THR A 487 -11.62 17.30 0.42
N THR A 488 -10.82 18.32 0.73
CA THR A 488 -11.14 19.72 0.41
C THR A 488 -11.29 19.93 -1.10
N ILE A 489 -10.36 19.40 -1.91
CA ILE A 489 -10.42 19.49 -3.38
C ILE A 489 -11.67 18.76 -3.90
N ALA A 490 -11.99 17.61 -3.37
CA ALA A 490 -13.17 16.84 -3.75
C ALA A 490 -14.48 17.58 -3.46
N ILE A 491 -14.58 18.24 -2.30
CA ILE A 491 -15.74 19.07 -1.94
C ILE A 491 -15.88 20.22 -2.95
N VAL A 492 -14.83 20.97 -3.20
CA VAL A 492 -14.85 22.09 -4.16
C VAL A 492 -15.23 21.61 -5.57
N TYR A 493 -14.63 20.50 -6.02
CA TYR A 493 -14.94 19.89 -7.30
C TYR A 493 -16.43 19.49 -7.39
N MET A 494 -16.97 18.81 -6.37
CA MET A 494 -18.37 18.37 -6.36
C MET A 494 -19.36 19.54 -6.36
N PHE A 495 -19.09 20.59 -5.57
CA PHE A 495 -19.91 21.80 -5.63
C PHE A 495 -19.88 22.45 -7.01
N PHE A 496 -18.70 22.55 -7.61
CA PHE A 496 -18.56 23.12 -8.94
C PHE A 496 -19.37 22.36 -10.00
N VAL A 497 -19.21 21.03 -10.07
CA VAL A 497 -19.93 20.21 -11.05
C VAL A 497 -21.44 20.16 -10.78
N MET A 498 -21.86 20.20 -9.52
CA MET A 498 -23.27 20.24 -9.12
C MET A 498 -23.92 21.56 -9.52
N CYS A 499 -23.30 22.70 -9.27
CA CYS A 499 -23.80 24.02 -9.65
C CYS A 499 -23.86 24.19 -11.17
N SER A 500 -22.89 23.65 -11.90
CA SER A 500 -22.86 23.68 -13.37
C SER A 500 -23.75 22.62 -14.04
N GLY A 501 -24.43 21.76 -13.25
CA GLY A 501 -25.34 20.72 -13.70
C GLY A 501 -26.72 21.23 -14.18
N GLY A 502 -27.06 22.52 -13.99
CA GLY A 502 -28.28 23.12 -14.52
C GLY A 502 -29.54 23.03 -13.62
N TYR A 503 -29.44 22.39 -12.44
CA TYR A 503 -30.58 22.29 -11.52
C TYR A 503 -30.78 23.57 -10.69
N PHE A 504 -29.71 24.11 -10.08
CA PHE A 504 -29.80 25.29 -9.22
C PHE A 504 -29.86 26.60 -9.99
N VAL A 505 -29.18 26.65 -11.13
CA VAL A 505 -29.04 27.86 -11.92
C VAL A 505 -29.43 27.60 -13.36
N ASN A 506 -30.29 28.46 -13.91
CA ASN A 506 -30.68 28.38 -15.31
C ASN A 506 -29.51 28.78 -16.21
N LEU A 507 -28.94 27.83 -16.94
CA LEU A 507 -27.76 28.00 -17.80
C LEU A 507 -28.03 28.98 -18.96
N HIS A 508 -29.28 29.15 -19.40
CA HIS A 508 -29.63 30.11 -20.47
C HIS A 508 -29.53 31.58 -20.03
N ARG A 509 -29.59 31.84 -18.72
CA ARG A 509 -29.43 33.18 -18.15
C ARG A 509 -27.99 33.54 -17.84
N MET A 510 -27.05 32.60 -18.04
CA MET A 510 -25.63 32.80 -17.80
C MET A 510 -24.91 33.32 -19.05
N PRO A 511 -23.79 34.07 -18.88
CA PRO A 511 -22.87 34.33 -19.98
C PRO A 511 -22.41 33.03 -20.63
N ALA A 512 -22.26 33.01 -21.96
CA ALA A 512 -21.95 31.80 -22.74
C ALA A 512 -20.68 31.06 -22.24
N TRP A 513 -19.66 31.79 -21.80
CA TRP A 513 -18.43 31.20 -21.26
C TRP A 513 -18.64 30.48 -19.93
N VAL A 514 -19.56 30.94 -19.06
CA VAL A 514 -19.94 30.25 -17.82
C VAL A 514 -20.78 29.02 -18.13
N ALA A 515 -21.77 29.18 -19.03
CA ALA A 515 -22.63 28.09 -19.46
C ALA A 515 -21.85 26.92 -20.09
N SER A 516 -20.68 27.18 -20.69
CA SER A 516 -19.81 26.16 -21.29
C SER A 516 -19.25 25.18 -20.26
N PHE A 517 -19.19 25.52 -18.97
CA PHE A 517 -18.75 24.58 -17.92
C PHE A 517 -19.65 23.35 -17.77
N ARG A 518 -20.90 23.42 -18.26
CA ARG A 518 -21.81 22.26 -18.31
C ARG A 518 -21.19 21.06 -19.02
N PHE A 519 -20.42 21.28 -20.07
CA PHE A 519 -19.81 20.19 -20.86
C PHE A 519 -18.71 19.43 -20.11
N VAL A 520 -18.12 20.04 -19.08
CA VAL A 520 -17.12 19.39 -18.20
C VAL A 520 -17.77 18.80 -16.95
N SER A 521 -19.03 19.13 -16.69
CA SER A 521 -19.78 18.63 -15.54
C SER A 521 -20.47 17.30 -15.86
N PHE A 522 -20.04 16.22 -15.25
CA PHE A 522 -20.76 14.95 -15.37
C PHE A 522 -22.17 15.01 -14.78
N TRP A 523 -22.44 15.94 -13.86
CA TRP A 523 -23.76 16.17 -13.29
C TRP A 523 -24.78 16.63 -14.32
N TYR A 524 -24.36 17.39 -15.30
CA TYR A 524 -25.23 17.87 -16.37
C TYR A 524 -25.81 16.69 -17.17
N TYR A 525 -24.95 15.76 -17.61
CA TYR A 525 -25.36 14.57 -18.37
C TYR A 525 -26.15 13.59 -17.51
N MET A 526 -25.70 13.39 -16.28
CA MET A 526 -26.29 12.45 -15.34
C MET A 526 -27.69 12.85 -14.92
N LEU A 527 -27.90 14.11 -14.59
CA LEU A 527 -29.23 14.62 -14.20
C LEU A 527 -30.19 14.60 -15.38
N GLY A 528 -29.73 15.04 -16.57
CA GLY A 528 -30.50 14.94 -17.80
C GLY A 528 -30.96 13.53 -18.09
N LEU A 529 -30.04 12.56 -18.04
CA LEU A 529 -30.34 11.15 -18.24
C LEU A 529 -31.30 10.60 -17.18
N ALA A 530 -31.08 10.93 -15.89
CA ALA A 530 -31.95 10.48 -14.80
C ALA A 530 -33.40 10.99 -14.94
N VAL A 531 -33.57 12.26 -15.29
CA VAL A 531 -34.90 12.84 -15.54
C VAL A 531 -35.54 12.19 -16.78
N THR A 532 -34.76 11.96 -17.85
CA THR A 532 -35.26 11.33 -19.08
C THR A 532 -35.82 9.93 -18.82
N VAL A 533 -35.08 9.09 -18.09
CA VAL A 533 -35.53 7.70 -17.85
C VAL A 533 -36.62 7.60 -16.79
N ALA A 534 -36.76 8.61 -15.94
CA ALA A 534 -37.81 8.65 -14.93
C ALA A 534 -39.16 9.09 -15.49
N LEU A 535 -39.21 9.66 -16.71
CA LEU A 535 -40.42 10.08 -17.43
C LEU A 535 -40.62 9.16 -18.65
N PRO A 536 -41.40 8.07 -18.52
CA PRO A 536 -41.38 6.97 -19.49
C PRO A 536 -42.10 7.28 -20.82
N THR A 537 -43.16 8.11 -20.83
CA THR A 537 -43.94 8.36 -22.06
C THR A 537 -43.60 9.69 -22.71
N GLU A 538 -43.78 9.79 -24.04
CA GLU A 538 -43.66 11.05 -24.78
C GLU A 538 -44.67 12.09 -24.34
N GLU A 539 -45.83 11.65 -23.92
CA GLU A 539 -46.94 12.48 -23.44
C GLU A 539 -46.58 13.05 -22.06
N ASP A 540 -46.12 12.23 -21.13
CA ASP A 540 -45.57 12.67 -19.85
C ASP A 540 -44.42 13.70 -20.05
N ARG A 541 -43.54 13.45 -21.03
CA ARG A 541 -42.44 14.38 -21.34
C ARG A 541 -42.95 15.70 -21.92
N LYS A 542 -43.94 15.70 -22.82
CA LYS A 542 -44.49 16.91 -23.40
C LYS A 542 -45.28 17.73 -22.38
N ASP A 543 -46.04 17.09 -21.52
CA ASP A 543 -46.77 17.75 -20.44
C ASP A 543 -45.82 18.36 -19.39
N TYR A 544 -44.74 17.68 -19.08
CA TYR A 544 -43.67 18.21 -18.22
C TYR A 544 -42.89 19.35 -18.89
N VAL A 545 -42.64 19.30 -20.19
CA VAL A 545 -41.90 20.32 -20.96
C VAL A 545 -42.77 21.55 -21.26
N SER A 546 -44.08 21.38 -21.52
CA SER A 546 -45.01 22.47 -21.81
C SER A 546 -45.33 23.34 -20.60
N ASN A 547 -45.20 22.79 -19.40
CA ASN A 547 -45.40 23.52 -18.17
C ASN A 547 -44.14 24.28 -17.77
N ALA A 548 -44.30 25.54 -17.31
CA ALA A 548 -43.27 26.48 -16.89
C ALA A 548 -42.21 25.93 -15.91
N THR A 549 -42.36 24.70 -15.44
CA THR A 549 -41.49 24.01 -14.49
C THR A 549 -40.17 23.60 -15.11
N LEU A 550 -40.15 23.08 -16.35
CA LEU A 550 -38.91 22.66 -17.01
C LEU A 550 -38.19 23.79 -17.72
N SER A 551 -38.90 24.85 -18.16
CA SER A 551 -38.24 26.07 -18.61
C SER A 551 -37.48 26.79 -17.49
N LYS A 552 -37.86 26.51 -16.22
CA LYS A 552 -37.15 27.01 -15.03
C LYS A 552 -35.82 26.28 -14.82
N TYR A 553 -35.76 25.01 -15.17
CA TYR A 553 -34.52 24.21 -15.17
C TYR A 553 -34.03 24.20 -16.62
N SER A 554 -32.81 24.41 -16.91
CA SER A 554 -32.18 24.53 -18.25
C SER A 554 -32.39 23.33 -19.19
N PHE A 555 -33.40 22.53 -18.98
CA PHE A 555 -33.71 21.31 -19.73
C PHE A 555 -34.62 21.53 -20.96
N SER A 556 -35.14 22.74 -21.16
CA SER A 556 -36.12 23.03 -22.22
C SER A 556 -35.61 22.92 -23.66
N GLU A 557 -34.28 22.95 -23.85
CA GLU A 557 -33.63 22.80 -25.16
C GLU A 557 -32.98 21.43 -25.39
N TRP A 558 -33.01 20.57 -24.38
CA TRP A 558 -32.61 19.20 -24.61
C TRP A 558 -33.69 18.55 -25.45
N SER A 559 -33.37 18.33 -26.69
CA SER A 559 -34.25 17.51 -27.55
C SER A 559 -34.19 16.09 -26.97
N TRP A 560 -35.22 15.71 -26.27
CA TRP A 560 -35.46 14.43 -25.63
C TRP A 560 -35.39 13.22 -26.59
N HIS A 561 -35.22 13.48 -27.86
CA HIS A 561 -35.18 12.51 -28.93
C HIS A 561 -33.78 12.41 -29.51
N GLY A 562 -33.07 11.37 -29.14
CA GLY A 562 -31.81 10.95 -29.78
C GLY A 562 -30.51 11.16 -29.01
N TYR A 563 -30.55 11.74 -27.81
CA TYR A 563 -29.29 12.05 -27.06
C TYR A 563 -29.01 11.19 -25.82
N MET A 564 -29.94 10.29 -25.44
CA MET A 564 -29.69 9.38 -24.31
C MET A 564 -28.44 8.53 -24.51
N GLU A 565 -28.21 8.04 -25.73
CA GLU A 565 -27.01 7.28 -26.09
C GLU A 565 -25.75 8.15 -25.98
N TYR A 566 -25.84 9.43 -26.35
CA TYR A 566 -24.75 10.39 -26.23
C TYR A 566 -24.42 10.64 -24.76
N ASP A 567 -25.40 10.88 -23.90
CA ASP A 567 -25.17 11.12 -22.47
C ASP A 567 -24.55 9.90 -21.79
N ILE A 568 -25.04 8.69 -22.11
CA ILE A 568 -24.43 7.44 -21.65
C ILE A 568 -22.98 7.35 -22.13
N ALA A 569 -22.72 7.61 -23.41
CA ALA A 569 -21.37 7.56 -23.97
C ALA A 569 -20.43 8.57 -23.30
N VAL A 570 -20.90 9.79 -23.03
CA VAL A 570 -20.12 10.81 -22.32
C VAL A 570 -19.84 10.39 -20.88
N MET A 571 -20.84 9.87 -20.17
CA MET A 571 -20.66 9.38 -18.78
C MET A 571 -19.67 8.21 -18.72
N VAL A 572 -19.78 7.25 -19.64
CA VAL A 572 -18.79 6.16 -19.76
C VAL A 572 -17.42 6.73 -20.10
N GLY A 573 -17.34 7.72 -20.99
CA GLY A 573 -16.12 8.44 -21.32
C GLY A 573 -15.48 9.09 -20.10
N PHE A 574 -16.23 9.78 -19.25
CA PHE A 574 -15.74 10.34 -17.99
C PHE A 574 -15.16 9.25 -17.08
N ALA A 575 -15.88 8.15 -16.87
CA ALA A 575 -15.40 7.06 -16.03
C ALA A 575 -14.09 6.46 -16.57
N VAL A 576 -14.02 6.17 -17.87
CA VAL A 576 -12.86 5.56 -18.52
C VAL A 576 -11.65 6.50 -18.50
N VAL A 577 -11.82 7.76 -18.89
CA VAL A 577 -10.74 8.75 -18.93
C VAL A 577 -10.18 8.99 -17.52
N GLN A 578 -11.05 9.18 -16.53
CA GLN A 578 -10.61 9.35 -15.14
C GLN A 578 -9.87 8.12 -14.61
N ARG A 579 -10.31 6.90 -14.95
CA ARG A 579 -9.61 5.65 -14.58
C ARG A 579 -8.24 5.53 -15.26
N ILE A 580 -8.14 5.88 -16.53
CA ILE A 580 -6.86 5.90 -17.27
C ILE A 580 -5.91 6.93 -16.64
N LEU A 581 -6.39 8.15 -16.37
CA LEU A 581 -5.58 9.19 -15.72
C LEU A 581 -5.13 8.76 -14.33
N THR A 582 -6.01 8.14 -13.52
CA THR A 582 -5.65 7.57 -12.21
C THR A 582 -4.50 6.59 -12.34
N TYR A 583 -4.58 5.65 -13.28
CA TYR A 583 -3.51 4.68 -13.54
C TYR A 583 -2.18 5.38 -13.88
N PHE A 584 -2.19 6.35 -14.79
CA PHE A 584 -0.98 7.11 -15.16
C PHE A 584 -0.40 7.90 -13.98
N VAL A 585 -1.24 8.54 -13.17
CA VAL A 585 -0.80 9.24 -11.97
C VAL A 585 -0.14 8.27 -10.99
N LEU A 586 -0.74 7.10 -10.74
CA LEU A 586 -0.19 6.08 -9.85
C LEU A 586 1.14 5.52 -10.35
N VAL A 587 1.28 5.25 -11.64
CA VAL A 587 2.52 4.74 -12.23
C VAL A 587 3.65 5.77 -12.13
N ASN A 588 3.36 7.04 -12.39
CA ASN A 588 4.38 8.10 -12.46
C ASN A 588 4.64 8.78 -11.11
N SER A 589 3.78 8.55 -10.11
CA SER A 589 3.93 9.18 -8.80
C SER A 589 5.27 8.87 -8.15
N SER A 590 6.06 9.91 -7.88
CA SER A 590 7.33 9.82 -7.15
C SER A 590 7.11 9.42 -5.69
N ALA A 591 5.97 9.74 -5.11
CA ALA A 591 5.64 9.41 -3.72
C ALA A 591 5.35 7.91 -3.52
N LEU A 592 5.01 7.17 -4.60
CA LEU A 592 4.94 5.70 -4.60
C LEU A 592 6.27 5.05 -5.00
N LYS A 593 7.26 5.83 -5.40
CA LYS A 593 8.64 5.40 -5.55
C LYS A 593 9.32 5.80 -4.25
N PHE A 594 9.90 4.85 -3.52
CA PHE A 594 10.77 5.21 -2.40
C PHE A 594 11.84 6.15 -2.93
N SER A 595 11.69 7.45 -2.64
CA SER A 595 12.67 8.50 -2.90
C SER A 595 13.65 8.56 -1.74
#